data_f41e74f0c8f9c911c85adb4d798c9c52
#
_entry.id   f41e74f0c8f9c911c85adb4d798c9c52
#
_cell.length_a   1.000
_cell.length_b   1.000
_cell.length_c   1.000
_cell.angle_alpha   90.00
_cell.angle_beta   90.00
_cell.angle_gamma   90.00
#
_symmetry.space_group_name_H-M   'P 1'
#
loop_
_entity.id
_entity.type
_entity.pdbx_description
1 polymer ?
#
loop_
_entity_poly.entity_id
_entity_poly.type
_entity_poly.pdbx_seq_one_letter_code
_entity_poly.pdbx_strand_id
1 'polypeptide(L)'
;MTARRKTVETPRSQARLYLAKANQFSAEATAALKGSRNDAAMLNAIHAVISATDAVCVALAGRRSADPDHQRAADLLQEIGGKSKDVTKQR
;
A
#
# COMPACT_ATOMS: atom_id res chain seq x y z
N MET A 1 -11.04 16.29 19.27
CA MET A 1 -10.39 16.37 17.97
C MET A 1 -9.73 15.08 17.57
N THR A 2 -10.02 14.64 16.40
CA THR A 2 -9.48 13.40 15.92
C THR A 2 -8.05 13.55 15.44
N ALA A 3 -7.21 12.60 15.78
CA ALA A 3 -5.85 12.60 15.28
C ALA A 3 -5.85 12.47 13.77
N ARG A 4 -5.01 13.23 13.14
CA ARG A 4 -4.87 13.15 11.70
C ARG A 4 -3.91 12.04 11.30
N ARG A 5 -4.24 11.38 10.23
CA ARG A 5 -3.27 10.51 9.60
C ARG A 5 -2.19 11.36 8.96
N LYS A 6 -0.98 10.88 9.06
CA LYS A 6 0.12 11.53 8.37
C LYS A 6 0.09 11.10 6.91
N THR A 7 -0.02 12.06 6.02
CA THR A 7 0.01 11.79 4.60
C THR A 7 0.97 12.75 3.92
N VAL A 8 1.45 12.31 2.76
CA VAL A 8 2.32 13.12 1.92
C VAL A 8 1.64 13.24 0.57
N GLU A 9 1.50 14.47 0.11
CA GLU A 9 0.99 14.69 -1.23
C GLU A 9 2.00 14.18 -2.24
N THR A 10 1.52 13.44 -3.21
CA THR A 10 2.38 12.76 -4.16
C THR A 10 1.72 12.83 -5.53
N PRO A 11 2.44 13.29 -6.55
CA PRO A 11 1.85 13.34 -7.90
C PRO A 11 1.31 11.99 -8.31
N ARG A 12 0.11 11.98 -8.85
CA ARG A 12 -0.54 10.73 -9.25
C ARG A 12 0.26 9.96 -10.28
N SER A 13 1.05 10.67 -11.08
CA SER A 13 1.91 10.02 -12.07
C SER A 13 2.95 9.11 -11.44
N GLN A 14 3.20 9.26 -10.13
CA GLN A 14 4.16 8.41 -9.44
C GLN A 14 3.56 7.10 -8.94
N ALA A 15 2.27 6.89 -9.10
CA ALA A 15 1.64 5.65 -8.66
C ALA A 15 2.34 4.43 -9.24
N ARG A 16 2.77 4.51 -10.50
CA ARG A 16 3.46 3.39 -11.15
C ARG A 16 4.78 3.02 -10.48
N LEU A 17 5.43 4.01 -9.85
CA LEU A 17 6.69 3.74 -9.15
C LEU A 17 6.45 2.90 -7.91
N TYR A 18 5.37 3.19 -7.20
CA TYR A 18 5.00 2.39 -6.04
C TYR A 18 4.54 1.00 -6.45
N LEU A 19 3.88 0.89 -7.59
CA LEU A 19 3.47 -0.42 -8.10
C LEU A 19 4.71 -1.24 -8.50
N ALA A 20 5.68 -0.62 -9.15
CA ALA A 20 6.92 -1.32 -9.50
C ALA A 20 7.64 -1.81 -8.26
N LYS A 21 7.65 -0.98 -7.22
CA LYS A 21 8.25 -1.34 -5.94
C LYS A 21 7.52 -2.53 -5.31
N ALA A 22 6.18 -2.52 -5.37
CA ALA A 22 5.39 -3.63 -4.86
C ALA A 22 5.74 -4.93 -5.59
N ASN A 23 5.91 -4.85 -6.90
CA ASN A 23 6.25 -6.03 -7.70
C ASN A 23 7.63 -6.58 -7.33
N GLN A 24 8.60 -5.69 -7.06
CA GLN A 24 9.92 -6.12 -6.65
C GLN A 24 9.88 -6.82 -5.29
N PHE A 25 9.17 -6.26 -4.34
CA PHE A 25 9.03 -6.89 -3.02
C PHE A 25 8.32 -8.22 -3.13
N SER A 26 7.31 -8.31 -3.98
CA SER A 26 6.57 -9.55 -4.17
C SER A 26 7.47 -10.65 -4.74
N ALA A 27 8.32 -10.29 -5.71
CA ALA A 27 9.25 -11.23 -6.30
C ALA A 27 10.24 -11.75 -5.25
N GLU A 28 10.75 -10.85 -4.40
CA GLU A 28 11.67 -11.22 -3.35
C GLU A 28 11.00 -12.11 -2.31
N ALA A 29 9.74 -11.83 -1.99
CA ALA A 29 9.00 -12.68 -1.05
C ALA A 29 8.87 -14.10 -1.60
N THR A 30 8.55 -14.22 -2.89
CA THR A 30 8.42 -15.53 -3.53
C THR A 30 9.75 -16.28 -3.52
N ALA A 31 10.84 -15.59 -3.86
CA ALA A 31 12.16 -16.22 -3.87
C ALA A 31 12.57 -16.66 -2.46
N ALA A 32 12.30 -15.83 -1.46
CA ALA A 32 12.63 -16.17 -0.08
C ALA A 32 11.82 -17.38 0.40
N LEU A 33 10.56 -17.43 0.02
CA LEU A 33 9.71 -18.56 0.41
C LEU A 33 10.23 -19.86 -0.20
N LYS A 34 10.60 -19.83 -1.46
CA LYS A 34 11.17 -21.01 -2.13
C LYS A 34 12.47 -21.46 -1.48
N GLY A 35 13.22 -20.51 -0.94
CA GLY A 35 14.48 -20.82 -0.24
C GLY A 35 14.30 -21.10 1.22
N SER A 36 13.08 -21.23 1.70
CA SER A 36 12.74 -21.49 3.11
C SER A 36 13.22 -20.37 4.05
N ARG A 37 13.39 -19.19 3.52
CA ARG A 37 13.72 -18.01 4.33
C ARG A 37 12.41 -17.34 4.74
N ASN A 38 11.73 -17.93 5.71
CA ASN A 38 10.35 -17.58 5.99
C ASN A 38 10.18 -16.17 6.55
N ASP A 39 11.10 -15.72 7.40
CA ASP A 39 11.01 -14.37 7.94
C ASP A 39 11.24 -13.34 6.87
N ALA A 40 12.18 -13.58 5.97
CA ALA A 40 12.43 -12.67 4.85
C ALA A 40 11.23 -12.65 3.90
N ALA A 41 10.61 -13.80 3.69
CA ALA A 41 9.43 -13.88 2.84
C ALA A 41 8.30 -13.03 3.43
N MET A 42 8.07 -13.14 4.74
CA MET A 42 7.03 -12.39 5.41
C MET A 42 7.31 -10.89 5.33
N LEU A 43 8.55 -10.49 5.61
CA LEU A 43 8.90 -9.08 5.60
C LEU A 43 8.69 -8.47 4.21
N ASN A 44 9.14 -9.16 3.18
CA ASN A 44 9.00 -8.66 1.82
C ASN A 44 7.53 -8.66 1.38
N ALA A 45 6.74 -9.62 1.82
CA ALA A 45 5.32 -9.64 1.52
C ALA A 45 4.61 -8.43 2.14
N ILE A 46 4.96 -8.09 3.37
CA ILE A 46 4.39 -6.92 4.03
C ILE A 46 4.75 -5.65 3.27
N HIS A 47 6.00 -5.51 2.87
CA HIS A 47 6.41 -4.33 2.10
C HIS A 47 5.73 -4.29 0.73
N ALA A 48 5.47 -5.43 0.11
CA ALA A 48 4.74 -5.47 -1.14
C ALA A 48 3.33 -4.91 -0.96
N VAL A 49 2.66 -5.30 0.12
CA VAL A 49 1.30 -4.83 0.41
C VAL A 49 1.31 -3.32 0.66
N ILE A 50 2.26 -2.83 1.44
CA ILE A 50 2.36 -1.40 1.73
C ILE A 50 2.57 -0.61 0.44
N SER A 51 3.49 -1.06 -0.40
CA SER A 51 3.78 -0.35 -1.65
C SER A 51 2.58 -0.38 -2.60
N ALA A 52 1.87 -1.51 -2.66
CA ALA A 52 0.67 -1.60 -3.48
C ALA A 52 -0.42 -0.67 -2.95
N THR A 53 -0.58 -0.59 -1.63
CA THR A 53 -1.53 0.32 -1.01
C THR A 53 -1.17 1.77 -1.34
N ASP A 54 0.11 2.11 -1.26
CA ASP A 54 0.57 3.44 -1.63
C ASP A 54 0.26 3.75 -3.10
N ALA A 55 0.47 2.77 -3.98
CA ALA A 55 0.17 2.96 -5.40
C ALA A 55 -1.29 3.31 -5.61
N VAL A 56 -2.20 2.60 -4.93
CA VAL A 56 -3.63 2.86 -5.06
C VAL A 56 -3.98 4.23 -4.49
N CYS A 57 -3.46 4.55 -3.32
CA CYS A 57 -3.75 5.83 -2.68
C CYS A 57 -3.26 7.00 -3.56
N VAL A 58 -2.07 6.87 -4.13
CA VAL A 58 -1.52 7.92 -4.99
C VAL A 58 -2.35 8.04 -6.27
N ALA A 59 -2.73 6.91 -6.85
CA ALA A 59 -3.50 6.92 -8.09
C ALA A 59 -4.88 7.56 -7.88
N LEU A 60 -5.52 7.26 -6.75
CA LEU A 60 -6.88 7.71 -6.52
C LEU A 60 -6.95 9.08 -5.87
N ALA A 61 -6.03 9.41 -5.00
CA ALA A 61 -6.14 10.60 -4.17
C ALA A 61 -4.92 11.52 -4.21
N GLY A 62 -3.86 11.13 -4.89
CA GLY A 62 -2.66 11.96 -4.96
C GLY A 62 -1.93 12.09 -3.64
N ARG A 63 -2.05 11.10 -2.77
CA ARG A 63 -1.36 11.12 -1.48
C ARG A 63 -1.14 9.69 -1.01
N ARG A 64 -0.17 9.53 -0.14
CA ARG A 64 0.13 8.25 0.48
C ARG A 64 0.33 8.43 1.97
N SER A 65 0.28 7.33 2.70
CA SER A 65 0.54 7.37 4.13
C SER A 65 2.03 7.58 4.36
N ALA A 66 2.37 8.51 5.26
CA ALA A 66 3.72 8.71 5.74
C ALA A 66 3.91 8.09 7.11
N ASP A 67 2.88 7.45 7.63
CA ASP A 67 2.90 6.86 8.95
C ASP A 67 3.64 5.52 8.90
N PRO A 68 4.55 5.24 9.83
CA PRO A 68 5.23 3.94 9.83
C PRO A 68 4.31 2.78 10.23
N ASP A 69 3.14 3.09 10.76
CA ASP A 69 2.20 2.07 11.16
C ASP A 69 1.48 1.51 9.93
N HIS A 70 1.63 0.22 9.70
CA HIS A 70 1.02 -0.45 8.55
C HIS A 70 -0.51 -0.34 8.57
N GLN A 71 -1.10 -0.33 9.77
CA GLN A 71 -2.54 -0.21 9.89
C GLN A 71 -3.01 1.16 9.37
N ARG A 72 -2.21 2.18 9.54
CA ARG A 72 -2.56 3.51 9.05
C ARG A 72 -2.62 3.55 7.53
N ALA A 73 -1.73 2.82 6.86
CA ALA A 73 -1.78 2.73 5.41
C ALA A 73 -3.08 2.04 4.96
N ALA A 74 -3.46 0.97 5.64
CA ALA A 74 -4.69 0.27 5.34
C ALA A 74 -5.90 1.15 5.60
N ASP A 75 -5.87 1.93 6.69
CA ASP A 75 -6.96 2.84 7.00
C ASP A 75 -7.11 3.91 5.94
N LEU A 76 -6.01 4.45 5.44
CA LEU A 76 -6.06 5.44 4.38
C LEU A 76 -6.67 4.85 3.11
N LEU A 77 -6.27 3.64 2.76
CA LEU A 77 -6.83 2.97 1.60
C LEU A 77 -8.33 2.78 1.75
N GLN A 78 -8.76 2.37 2.93
CA GLN A 78 -10.17 2.16 3.20
C GLN A 78 -10.95 3.46 3.11
N GLU A 79 -10.38 4.54 3.61
CA GLU A 79 -11.01 5.85 3.52
C GLU A 79 -11.21 6.28 2.07
N ILE A 80 -10.17 6.12 1.27
CA ILE A 80 -10.22 6.48 -0.14
C ILE A 80 -11.22 5.59 -0.88
N GLY A 81 -11.19 4.28 -0.60
CA GLY A 81 -12.13 3.35 -1.21
C GLY A 81 -13.55 3.62 -0.80
N GLY A 82 -13.74 4.11 0.43
CA GLY A 82 -15.08 4.48 0.90
C GLY A 82 -15.69 5.63 0.13
N LYS A 83 -14.86 6.50 -0.41
CA LYS A 83 -15.37 7.60 -1.23
C LYS A 83 -15.81 7.13 -2.60
N SER A 84 -15.37 5.96 -3.00
CA SER A 84 -15.85 5.29 -4.21
C SER A 84 -16.81 4.19 -3.82
N LYS A 85 -17.68 4.50 -2.90
CA LYS A 85 -18.50 3.50 -2.24
C LYS A 85 -19.40 2.69 -3.17
N ASP A 86 -19.72 3.26 -4.31
CA ASP A 86 -20.55 2.51 -5.25
C ASP A 86 -19.87 1.22 -5.66
N VAL A 87 -18.55 1.27 -5.81
CA VAL A 87 -17.81 0.07 -6.15
C VAL A 87 -17.87 -0.95 -5.03
N THR A 88 -17.65 -0.48 -3.79
CA THR A 88 -17.64 -1.40 -2.66
C THR A 88 -19.04 -1.93 -2.35
N LYS A 89 -20.06 -1.16 -2.58
CA LYS A 89 -21.41 -1.60 -2.29
C LYS A 89 -21.93 -2.62 -3.26
N GLN A 90 -21.31 -2.74 -4.39
CA GLN A 90 -21.82 -3.61 -5.44
C GLN A 90 -21.56 -5.08 -5.19
N ARG A 91 -20.83 -5.42 -4.20
CA ARG A 91 -20.52 -6.82 -3.94
C ARG A 91 -21.71 -7.61 -3.54
#